data_fdf3617b227d6871e1cd1d3ec2089129
#
_entry.id   fdf3617b227d6871e1cd1d3ec2089129
#
_cell.length_a   1.000
_cell.length_b   1.000
_cell.length_c   1.000
_cell.angle_alpha   90.00
_cell.angle_beta   90.00
_cell.angle_gamma   90.00
#
_symmetry.space_group_name_H-M   'P 1'
#
loop_
_entity.id
_entity.type
_entity.pdbx_description
1 polymer ?
#
loop_
_entity_poly.entity_id
_entity_poly.type
_entity_poly.pdbx_seq_one_letter_code
_entity_poly.pdbx_strand_id
1 'polypeptide(L)'
;MSYSTNKAYTRTYDQMVQAARSGKQNIAEGSQASGTSKKTELKLVNVARASLEELLLDYEDFLRQHSLPLWGKEHPSAREVRALAYMTNRSYKTYKTYLRSAESAANCAICLLHQANYLLDQQLKSLERDFLKEGGFSENLFKKRQEFRQKTSSGTSS
;
A
#
# COMPACT_ATOMS: atom_id res chain seq x y z
N MET A 1 -12.86 -31.74 -20.14
CA MET A 1 -11.81 -30.70 -19.97
C MET A 1 -12.20 -29.53 -19.05
N SER A 2 -13.17 -29.66 -18.12
CA SER A 2 -13.69 -28.51 -17.35
C SER A 2 -13.24 -28.42 -15.87
N TYR A 3 -12.67 -29.46 -15.30
CA TYR A 3 -12.28 -29.47 -13.87
C TYR A 3 -10.96 -28.74 -13.57
N SER A 4 -10.03 -28.70 -14.52
CA SER A 4 -8.71 -28.05 -14.33
C SER A 4 -8.78 -26.52 -14.37
N THR A 5 -9.63 -26.00 -15.24
CA THR A 5 -9.84 -24.54 -15.42
C THR A 5 -10.49 -23.90 -14.19
N ASN A 6 -11.43 -24.59 -13.55
CA ASN A 6 -12.12 -24.04 -12.38
C ASN A 6 -11.19 -23.92 -11.15
N LYS A 7 -10.28 -24.88 -10.97
CA LYS A 7 -9.33 -24.88 -9.86
C LYS A 7 -8.24 -23.81 -9.99
N ALA A 8 -7.76 -23.54 -11.21
CA ALA A 8 -6.82 -22.46 -11.50
C ALA A 8 -7.46 -21.08 -11.26
N TYR A 9 -8.71 -20.89 -11.67
CA TYR A 9 -9.47 -19.67 -11.47
C TYR A 9 -9.67 -19.36 -9.98
N THR A 10 -10.04 -20.36 -9.19
CA THR A 10 -10.23 -20.21 -7.74
C THR A 10 -8.91 -19.82 -7.05
N ARG A 11 -7.80 -20.41 -7.46
CA ARG A 11 -6.48 -20.12 -6.89
C ARG A 11 -6.03 -18.68 -7.16
N THR A 12 -6.14 -18.20 -8.39
CA THR A 12 -5.79 -16.81 -8.74
C THR A 12 -6.67 -15.81 -7.99
N TYR A 13 -7.98 -16.08 -7.93
CA TYR A 13 -8.91 -15.25 -7.15
C TYR A 13 -8.51 -15.17 -5.67
N ASP A 14 -8.19 -16.32 -5.05
CA ASP A 14 -7.77 -16.38 -3.65
C ASP A 14 -6.47 -15.60 -3.42
N GLN A 15 -5.51 -15.69 -4.33
CA GLN A 15 -4.25 -14.92 -4.29
C GLN A 15 -4.52 -13.41 -4.35
N MET A 16 -5.35 -12.96 -5.28
CA MET A 16 -5.73 -11.55 -5.42
C MET A 16 -6.43 -11.02 -4.14
N VAL A 17 -7.33 -11.82 -3.56
CA VAL A 17 -8.01 -11.46 -2.30
C VAL A 17 -7.00 -11.36 -1.15
N GLN A 18 -6.05 -12.29 -1.06
CA GLN A 18 -5.01 -12.27 -0.03
C GLN A 18 -4.08 -11.06 -0.19
N ALA A 19 -3.65 -10.74 -1.40
CA ALA A 19 -2.81 -9.57 -1.68
C ALA A 19 -3.54 -8.26 -1.31
N ALA A 20 -4.81 -8.11 -1.69
CA ALA A 20 -5.62 -6.96 -1.34
C ALA A 20 -5.80 -6.80 0.19
N ARG A 21 -6.07 -7.90 0.90
CA ARG A 21 -6.18 -7.91 2.36
C ARG A 21 -4.87 -7.55 3.03
N SER A 22 -3.77 -8.16 2.60
CA SER A 22 -2.42 -7.89 3.13
C SER A 22 -2.05 -6.42 2.95
N GLY A 23 -2.22 -5.86 1.75
CA GLY A 23 -1.96 -4.45 1.48
C GLY A 23 -2.76 -3.53 2.41
N LYS A 24 -4.09 -3.71 2.47
CA LYS A 24 -4.98 -2.93 3.33
C LYS A 24 -4.60 -3.04 4.82
N GLN A 25 -4.35 -4.25 5.32
CA GLN A 25 -4.04 -4.49 6.73
C GLN A 25 -2.72 -3.84 7.12
N ASN A 26 -1.68 -4.00 6.30
CA ASN A 26 -0.37 -3.40 6.58
C ASN A 26 -0.38 -1.87 6.52
N ILE A 27 -1.21 -1.26 5.66
CA ILE A 27 -1.42 0.20 5.66
C ILE A 27 -2.05 0.63 7.00
N ALA A 28 -3.08 -0.06 7.47
CA ALA A 28 -3.77 0.27 8.71
C ALA A 28 -2.85 0.10 9.94
N GLU A 29 -2.12 -1.01 10.01
CA GLU A 29 -1.17 -1.27 11.09
C GLU A 29 0.03 -0.31 11.06
N GLY A 30 0.54 0.03 9.87
CA GLY A 30 1.58 1.04 9.68
C GLY A 30 1.13 2.41 10.20
N SER A 31 -0.08 2.81 9.88
CA SER A 31 -0.67 4.05 10.39
C SER A 31 -0.79 4.07 11.92
N GLN A 32 -1.14 2.94 12.56
CA GLN A 32 -1.16 2.82 14.02
C GLN A 32 0.24 2.86 14.64
N ALA A 33 1.24 2.30 13.96
CA ALA A 33 2.62 2.28 14.42
C ALA A 33 3.33 3.63 14.31
N SER A 34 2.81 4.57 13.53
CA SER A 34 3.47 5.87 13.22
C SER A 34 3.82 6.69 14.45
N GLY A 35 3.00 6.63 15.50
CA GLY A 35 3.24 7.33 16.76
C GLY A 35 4.24 6.65 17.72
N THR A 36 4.61 5.39 17.48
CA THR A 36 5.40 4.59 18.42
C THR A 36 6.73 4.09 17.87
N SER A 37 6.79 3.71 16.58
CA SER A 37 7.99 3.12 15.97
C SER A 37 8.07 3.41 14.47
N LYS A 38 8.89 4.38 14.09
CA LYS A 38 9.21 4.69 12.68
C LYS A 38 9.72 3.47 11.91
N LYS A 39 10.53 2.62 12.55
CA LYS A 39 11.04 1.39 11.94
C LYS A 39 9.92 0.40 11.63
N THR A 40 8.96 0.25 12.52
CA THR A 40 7.80 -0.63 12.32
C THR A 40 6.88 -0.08 11.24
N GLU A 41 6.60 1.22 11.26
CA GLU A 41 5.83 1.90 10.21
C GLU A 41 6.48 1.68 8.83
N LEU A 42 7.77 1.96 8.69
CA LEU A 42 8.52 1.77 7.45
C LEU A 42 8.42 0.33 6.94
N LYS A 43 8.58 -0.67 7.83
CA LYS A 43 8.45 -2.08 7.48
C LYS A 43 7.06 -2.42 6.97
N LEU A 44 6.01 -1.99 7.67
CA LEU A 44 4.62 -2.30 7.32
C LEU A 44 4.19 -1.63 6.01
N VAL A 45 4.61 -0.38 5.77
CA VAL A 45 4.35 0.32 4.50
C VAL A 45 5.05 -0.37 3.33
N ASN A 46 6.30 -0.86 3.52
CA ASN A 46 6.99 -1.65 2.50
C ASN A 46 6.26 -2.97 2.19
N VAL A 47 5.76 -3.68 3.20
CA VAL A 47 4.97 -4.91 2.99
C VAL A 47 3.67 -4.60 2.26
N ALA A 48 2.99 -3.52 2.62
CA ALA A 48 1.80 -3.06 1.91
C ALA A 48 2.09 -2.76 0.44
N ARG A 49 3.17 -2.04 0.16
CA ARG A 49 3.62 -1.70 -1.20
C ARG A 49 3.88 -2.96 -2.05
N ALA A 50 4.59 -3.95 -1.47
CA ALA A 50 4.85 -5.21 -2.14
C ALA A 50 3.55 -5.99 -2.43
N SER A 51 2.64 -6.08 -1.46
CA SER A 51 1.36 -6.76 -1.65
C SER A 51 0.48 -6.12 -2.73
N LEU A 52 0.46 -4.78 -2.82
CA LEU A 52 -0.28 -4.09 -3.87
C LEU A 52 0.39 -4.21 -5.25
N GLU A 53 1.72 -4.36 -5.30
CA GLU A 53 2.42 -4.67 -6.55
C GLU A 53 2.08 -6.07 -7.06
N GLU A 54 2.05 -7.09 -6.18
CA GLU A 54 1.60 -8.43 -6.54
C GLU A 54 0.17 -8.41 -7.09
N LEU A 55 -0.73 -7.69 -6.42
CA LEU A 55 -2.11 -7.54 -6.87
C LEU A 55 -2.23 -6.84 -8.23
N LEU A 56 -1.38 -5.84 -8.49
CA LEU A 56 -1.31 -5.16 -9.77
C LEU A 56 -0.94 -6.14 -10.89
N LEU A 57 0.10 -6.92 -10.68
CA LEU A 57 0.56 -7.93 -11.65
C LEU A 57 -0.52 -9.01 -11.89
N ASP A 58 -1.23 -9.43 -10.85
CA ASP A 58 -2.33 -10.39 -10.97
C ASP A 58 -3.47 -9.85 -11.87
N TYR A 59 -3.82 -8.56 -11.75
CA TYR A 59 -4.83 -7.94 -12.62
C TYR A 59 -4.34 -7.80 -14.08
N GLU A 60 -3.09 -7.44 -14.30
CA GLU A 60 -2.49 -7.40 -15.64
C GLU A 60 -2.47 -8.79 -16.28
N ASP A 61 -2.09 -9.81 -15.53
CA ASP A 61 -2.12 -11.20 -15.95
C ASP A 61 -3.54 -11.69 -16.25
N PHE A 62 -4.51 -11.29 -15.44
CA PHE A 62 -5.92 -11.57 -15.69
C PHE A 62 -6.36 -11.02 -17.05
N LEU A 63 -6.07 -9.76 -17.36
CA LEU A 63 -6.42 -9.15 -18.65
C LEU A 63 -5.75 -9.90 -19.80
N ARG A 64 -4.45 -10.20 -19.68
CA ARG A 64 -3.69 -10.93 -20.68
C ARG A 64 -4.23 -12.33 -20.95
N GLN A 65 -4.54 -13.09 -19.90
CA GLN A 65 -5.06 -14.46 -20.00
C GLN A 65 -6.45 -14.53 -20.63
N HIS A 66 -7.25 -13.46 -20.50
CA HIS A 66 -8.59 -13.37 -21.08
C HIS A 66 -8.63 -12.60 -22.40
N SER A 67 -7.47 -12.24 -22.95
CA SER A 67 -7.37 -11.44 -24.18
C SER A 67 -8.17 -10.14 -24.08
N LEU A 68 -8.22 -9.55 -22.88
CA LEU A 68 -8.87 -8.26 -22.62
C LEU A 68 -7.84 -7.13 -22.73
N PRO A 69 -8.20 -5.97 -23.30
CA PRO A 69 -7.29 -4.87 -23.46
C PRO A 69 -6.89 -4.23 -22.12
N LEU A 70 -5.62 -3.92 -21.95
CA LEU A 70 -5.13 -3.05 -20.89
C LEU A 70 -5.30 -1.59 -21.31
N TRP A 71 -5.93 -0.77 -20.48
CA TRP A 71 -6.07 0.66 -20.77
C TRP A 71 -4.74 1.39 -20.65
N GLY A 72 -4.30 1.97 -21.76
CA GLY A 72 -3.14 2.84 -21.76
C GLY A 72 -3.39 4.13 -20.95
N LYS A 73 -2.31 4.85 -20.65
CA LYS A 73 -2.37 6.10 -19.85
C LYS A 73 -3.36 7.13 -20.39
N GLU A 74 -3.52 7.21 -21.70
CA GLU A 74 -4.39 8.19 -22.37
C GLU A 74 -5.80 7.66 -22.66
N HIS A 75 -6.10 6.42 -22.25
CA HIS A 75 -7.45 5.87 -22.41
C HIS A 75 -8.47 6.72 -21.66
N PRO A 76 -9.61 7.11 -22.27
CA PRO A 76 -10.59 8.00 -21.64
C PRO A 76 -11.03 7.53 -20.24
N SER A 77 -11.41 6.26 -20.11
CA SER A 77 -11.83 5.70 -18.81
C SER A 77 -10.69 5.68 -17.78
N ALA A 78 -9.44 5.45 -18.19
CA ALA A 78 -8.31 5.52 -17.28
C ALA A 78 -8.07 6.96 -16.77
N ARG A 79 -8.28 7.96 -17.61
CA ARG A 79 -8.23 9.38 -17.23
C ARG A 79 -9.35 9.74 -16.27
N GLU A 80 -10.57 9.25 -16.52
CA GLU A 80 -11.71 9.44 -15.62
C GLU A 80 -11.46 8.82 -14.25
N VAL A 81 -11.04 7.55 -14.17
CA VAL A 81 -10.71 6.89 -12.89
C VAL A 81 -9.65 7.67 -12.12
N ARG A 82 -8.60 8.16 -12.80
CA ARG A 82 -7.58 8.99 -12.15
C ARG A 82 -8.12 10.31 -11.64
N ALA A 83 -9.03 10.95 -12.38
CA ALA A 83 -9.66 12.20 -11.96
C ALA A 83 -10.53 12.01 -10.71
N LEU A 84 -11.18 10.86 -10.56
CA LEU A 84 -11.96 10.53 -9.35
C LEU A 84 -11.11 10.54 -8.07
N ALA A 85 -9.80 10.33 -8.17
CA ALA A 85 -8.90 10.38 -7.01
C ALA A 85 -8.89 11.74 -6.29
N TYR A 86 -9.20 12.81 -6.99
CA TYR A 86 -9.22 14.19 -6.45
C TYR A 86 -10.59 14.60 -5.88
N MET A 87 -11.60 13.72 -5.98
CA MET A 87 -12.92 14.00 -5.39
C MET A 87 -12.93 13.74 -3.88
N THR A 88 -13.52 14.64 -3.10
CA THR A 88 -13.57 14.52 -1.63
C THR A 88 -14.54 13.47 -1.14
N ASN A 89 -15.66 13.25 -1.85
CA ASN A 89 -16.76 12.38 -1.43
C ASN A 89 -16.79 11.04 -2.18
N ARG A 90 -15.62 10.46 -2.48
CA ARG A 90 -15.57 9.15 -3.17
C ARG A 90 -15.86 8.01 -2.20
N SER A 91 -16.61 7.05 -2.72
CA SER A 91 -16.94 5.82 -2.05
C SER A 91 -16.92 4.67 -3.06
N TYR A 92 -17.14 3.44 -2.60
CA TYR A 92 -17.33 2.29 -3.49
C TYR A 92 -18.37 2.56 -4.59
N LYS A 93 -19.43 3.30 -4.28
CA LYS A 93 -20.50 3.65 -5.26
C LYS A 93 -19.96 4.44 -6.44
N THR A 94 -18.94 5.28 -6.25
CA THR A 94 -18.30 6.08 -7.29
C THR A 94 -17.71 5.21 -8.41
N TYR A 95 -17.21 4.03 -8.05
CA TYR A 95 -16.57 3.09 -8.99
C TYR A 95 -17.51 2.00 -9.51
N LYS A 96 -18.77 1.99 -9.07
CA LYS A 96 -19.74 0.92 -9.41
C LYS A 96 -19.98 0.77 -10.92
N THR A 97 -19.89 1.86 -11.68
CA THR A 97 -20.04 1.85 -13.14
C THR A 97 -18.98 1.02 -13.84
N TYR A 98 -17.77 0.95 -13.28
CA TYR A 98 -16.66 0.17 -13.84
C TYR A 98 -16.78 -1.33 -13.54
N LEU A 99 -17.68 -1.76 -12.65
CA LEU A 99 -17.89 -3.17 -12.32
C LEU A 99 -18.81 -3.90 -13.29
N ARG A 100 -19.23 -3.27 -14.39
CA ARG A 100 -20.17 -3.84 -15.36
C ARG A 100 -19.55 -4.89 -16.27
N SER A 101 -18.25 -4.87 -16.48
CA SER A 101 -17.52 -5.89 -17.23
C SER A 101 -16.21 -6.24 -16.53
N ALA A 102 -15.71 -7.45 -16.78
CA ALA A 102 -14.43 -7.91 -16.25
C ALA A 102 -13.27 -7.01 -16.72
N GLU A 103 -13.29 -6.58 -17.97
CA GLU A 103 -12.31 -5.64 -18.53
C GLU A 103 -12.31 -4.32 -17.76
N SER A 104 -13.46 -3.65 -17.66
CA SER A 104 -13.52 -2.35 -17.01
C SER A 104 -13.21 -2.43 -15.51
N ALA A 105 -13.62 -3.51 -14.84
CA ALA A 105 -13.33 -3.72 -13.43
C ALA A 105 -11.84 -3.92 -13.16
N ALA A 106 -11.17 -4.77 -13.95
CA ALA A 106 -9.73 -5.02 -13.82
C ALA A 106 -8.92 -3.75 -14.13
N ASN A 107 -9.23 -3.05 -15.21
CA ASN A 107 -8.54 -1.81 -15.56
C ASN A 107 -8.77 -0.68 -14.56
N CYS A 108 -9.97 -0.57 -13.99
CA CYS A 108 -10.24 0.36 -12.90
C CYS A 108 -9.39 0.03 -11.67
N ALA A 109 -9.31 -1.25 -11.28
CA ALA A 109 -8.46 -1.70 -10.17
C ALA A 109 -6.99 -1.39 -10.43
N ILE A 110 -6.48 -1.65 -11.64
CA ILE A 110 -5.11 -1.30 -12.06
C ILE A 110 -4.84 0.20 -11.89
N CYS A 111 -5.76 1.07 -12.33
CA CYS A 111 -5.61 2.52 -12.15
C CYS A 111 -5.52 2.91 -10.67
N LEU A 112 -6.35 2.31 -9.81
CA LEU A 112 -6.35 2.57 -8.37
C LEU A 112 -5.08 2.03 -7.69
N LEU A 113 -4.57 0.88 -8.11
CA LEU A 113 -3.34 0.29 -7.60
C LEU A 113 -2.12 1.14 -7.96
N HIS A 114 -2.03 1.65 -9.17
CA HIS A 114 -0.98 2.61 -9.54
C HIS A 114 -1.00 3.86 -8.67
N GLN A 115 -2.19 4.40 -8.38
CA GLN A 115 -2.32 5.57 -7.50
C GLN A 115 -1.91 5.24 -6.06
N ALA A 116 -2.35 4.09 -5.53
CA ALA A 116 -2.01 3.66 -4.18
C ALA A 116 -0.50 3.41 -4.04
N ASN A 117 0.11 2.73 -5.00
CA ASN A 117 1.55 2.48 -5.03
C ASN A 117 2.35 3.78 -5.09
N TYR A 118 1.93 4.74 -5.91
CA TYR A 118 2.57 6.06 -5.96
C TYR A 118 2.52 6.76 -4.59
N LEU A 119 1.36 6.74 -3.91
CA LEU A 119 1.23 7.36 -2.59
C LEU A 119 2.08 6.65 -1.53
N LEU A 120 2.15 5.32 -1.55
CA LEU A 120 3.01 4.54 -0.66
C LEU A 120 4.49 4.83 -0.92
N ASP A 121 4.91 4.95 -2.18
CA ASP A 121 6.29 5.32 -2.54
C ASP A 121 6.66 6.72 -2.00
N GLN A 122 5.73 7.69 -2.05
CA GLN A 122 5.95 9.01 -1.46
C GLN A 122 6.04 8.95 0.09
N GLN A 123 5.18 8.14 0.70
CA GLN A 123 5.20 7.91 2.16
C GLN A 123 6.52 7.26 2.58
N LEU A 124 6.98 6.22 1.89
CA LEU A 124 8.24 5.54 2.16
C LEU A 124 9.42 6.51 2.11
N LYS A 125 9.52 7.33 1.06
CA LYS A 125 10.57 8.36 0.94
C LYS A 125 10.54 9.35 2.11
N SER A 126 9.37 9.73 2.57
CA SER A 126 9.24 10.62 3.75
C SER A 126 9.69 9.92 5.02
N LEU A 127 9.23 8.69 5.25
CA LEU A 127 9.58 7.89 6.43
C LEU A 127 11.09 7.60 6.51
N GLU A 128 11.71 7.26 5.38
CA GLU A 128 13.16 7.04 5.29
C GLU A 128 13.93 8.31 5.65
N ARG A 129 13.52 9.44 5.09
CA ARG A 129 14.15 10.74 5.41
C ARG A 129 14.02 11.10 6.89
N ASP A 130 12.83 10.87 7.46
CA ASP A 130 12.56 11.18 8.87
C ASP A 130 13.34 10.21 9.78
N PHE A 131 13.44 8.94 9.41
CA PHE A 131 14.24 7.95 10.11
C PHE A 131 15.75 8.30 10.13
N LEU A 132 16.26 8.78 8.99
CA LEU A 132 17.66 9.21 8.89
C LEU A 132 17.95 10.48 9.70
N LYS A 133 17.00 11.40 9.81
CA LYS A 133 17.16 12.65 10.56
C LYS A 133 17.02 12.46 12.07
N GLU A 134 16.00 11.72 12.49
CA GLU A 134 15.61 11.60 13.90
C GLU A 134 16.25 10.38 14.58
N GLY A 135 16.80 9.44 13.82
CA GLY A 135 17.25 8.13 14.30
C GLY A 135 16.10 7.19 14.66
N GLY A 136 16.43 5.95 14.98
CA GLY A 136 15.46 4.95 15.41
C GLY A 136 15.04 5.14 16.88
N PHE A 137 13.91 4.52 17.26
CA PHE A 137 13.44 4.52 18.66
C PHE A 137 14.52 4.10 19.66
N SER A 138 15.31 3.07 19.32
CA SER A 138 16.39 2.58 20.16
C SER A 138 17.49 3.62 20.38
N GLU A 139 17.85 4.38 19.33
CA GLU A 139 18.86 5.44 19.40
C GLU A 139 18.36 6.63 20.23
N ASN A 140 17.10 7.02 20.05
CA ASN A 140 16.48 8.08 20.81
C ASN A 140 16.33 7.70 22.30
N LEU A 141 15.96 6.43 22.57
CA LEU A 141 15.89 5.91 23.92
C LEU A 141 17.28 5.87 24.59
N PHE A 142 18.32 5.49 23.83
CA PHE A 142 19.70 5.50 24.31
C PHE A 142 20.18 6.91 24.66
N LYS A 143 19.95 7.90 23.77
CA LYS A 143 20.25 9.30 24.03
C LYS A 143 19.55 9.83 25.30
N LYS A 144 18.24 9.58 25.43
CA LYS A 144 17.46 9.97 26.62
C LYS A 144 17.99 9.31 27.90
N ARG A 145 18.41 8.05 27.84
CA ARG A 145 19.04 7.35 28.98
C ARG A 145 20.38 7.97 29.38
N GLN A 146 21.21 8.35 28.40
CA GLN A 146 22.46 9.03 28.68
C GLN A 146 22.24 10.41 29.32
N GLU A 147 21.33 11.20 28.77
CA GLU A 147 20.96 12.52 29.33
C GLU A 147 20.45 12.40 30.78
N PHE A 148 19.60 11.40 31.04
CA PHE A 148 19.11 11.15 32.41
C PHE A 148 20.23 10.78 33.38
N ARG A 149 21.16 9.90 32.98
CA ARG A 149 22.33 9.52 33.80
C ARG A 149 23.24 10.72 34.09
N GLN A 150 23.49 11.58 33.11
CA GLN A 150 24.29 12.77 33.31
C GLN A 150 23.65 13.76 34.30
N LYS A 151 22.33 13.96 34.21
CA LYS A 151 21.58 14.82 35.14
C LYS A 151 21.59 14.27 36.57
N THR A 152 21.52 12.94 36.71
CA THR A 152 21.51 12.30 38.05
C THR A 152 22.90 12.30 38.69
N SER A 153 24.00 12.21 37.90
CA SER A 153 25.38 12.26 38.41
C SER A 153 25.82 13.68 38.74
N SER A 154 25.27 14.71 38.13
CA SER A 154 25.57 16.11 38.42
C SER A 154 24.78 16.68 39.63
N GLY A 155 23.74 15.98 40.08
CA GLY A 155 22.92 16.40 41.24
C GLY A 155 23.38 15.86 42.60
N THR A 156 24.45 15.06 42.65
CA THR A 156 24.91 14.40 43.92
C THR A 156 26.17 15.04 44.49
N SER A 157 26.56 16.24 43.99
CA SER A 157 27.68 17.00 44.53
C SER A 157 27.21 18.28 45.23
N SER A 158 26.54 18.11 46.39
CA SER A 158 26.30 19.21 47.34
C SER A 158 26.27 18.66 48.74
#